data_5a28b371fcb405a4acf8d4e9af2f0247
#
_entry.id   5a28b371fcb405a4acf8d4e9af2f0247
#
_cell.length_a   1.000
_cell.length_b   1.000
_cell.length_c   1.000
_cell.angle_alpha   90.00
_cell.angle_beta   90.00
_cell.angle_gamma   90.00
#
_symmetry.space_group_name_H-M   'P 1'
#
loop_
_entity.id
_entity.type
_entity.pdbx_description
1 polymer ?
#
loop_
_entity_poly.entity_id
_entity_poly.type
_entity_poly.pdbx_seq_one_letter_code
_entity_poly.pdbx_strand_id
1 'polypeptide(L)'
;MKLRTAAKYFLPLLLLLFICYLFWGPLFPWSPVKPGYKKIGSSGATVFIKDYKDEDVIYRLDELLLEEEAFHALKFHKKFRVIILGRESNMKRYLPWIKGSGYSVKLGSLNVIYLGPTARTSPYGIEVFLKHEISHLLIHQNTPSGRNNMEMLKQGWLAEGIATFFGGPHYYERDDFIELWKSKGMAFDSLYEANPHEMDRNIIRLKYTYYRFFIEFLVDTYGITELQEYLKDYMEDPESYKLIFSEIYNEDLTQILLKFSSCMNS
;
A
#
# COMPACT_ATOMS: atom_id res chain seq x y z
N MET A 1 41.54 -5.74 -33.67
CA MET A 1 41.21 -7.16 -33.34
C MET A 1 40.64 -7.38 -31.92
N LYS A 2 41.04 -6.60 -30.92
CA LYS A 2 40.61 -6.79 -29.50
C LYS A 2 39.12 -6.48 -29.22
N LEU A 3 38.48 -5.52 -29.91
CA LEU A 3 37.09 -5.13 -29.64
C LEU A 3 36.07 -6.21 -30.05
N ARG A 4 36.28 -6.91 -31.18
CA ARG A 4 35.38 -7.99 -31.64
C ARG A 4 35.40 -9.21 -30.73
N THR A 5 36.53 -9.47 -30.08
CA THR A 5 36.66 -10.61 -29.14
C THR A 5 36.00 -10.28 -27.81
N ALA A 6 36.13 -9.04 -27.32
CA ALA A 6 35.42 -8.61 -26.11
C ALA A 6 33.89 -8.66 -26.25
N ALA A 7 33.37 -8.21 -27.41
CA ALA A 7 31.91 -8.24 -27.68
C ALA A 7 31.33 -9.67 -27.72
N LYS A 8 32.11 -10.68 -28.15
CA LYS A 8 31.67 -12.07 -28.18
C LYS A 8 31.37 -12.65 -26.79
N TYR A 9 32.05 -12.20 -25.75
CA TYR A 9 31.82 -12.65 -24.38
C TYR A 9 30.90 -11.72 -23.60
N PHE A 10 30.93 -10.45 -23.91
CA PHE A 10 30.13 -9.43 -23.22
C PHE A 10 28.62 -9.59 -23.51
N LEU A 11 28.23 -9.85 -24.78
CA LEU A 11 26.83 -10.00 -25.17
C LEU A 11 26.16 -11.20 -24.50
N PRO A 12 26.74 -12.43 -24.49
CA PRO A 12 26.19 -13.57 -23.75
C PRO A 12 26.07 -13.30 -22.24
N LEU A 13 27.04 -12.61 -21.63
CA LEU A 13 27.02 -12.26 -20.22
C LEU A 13 25.87 -11.30 -19.91
N LEU A 14 25.67 -10.26 -20.73
CA LEU A 14 24.54 -9.34 -20.59
C LEU A 14 23.20 -10.05 -20.74
N LEU A 15 23.09 -10.96 -21.71
CA LEU A 15 21.88 -11.76 -21.91
C LEU A 15 21.60 -12.66 -20.69
N LEU A 16 22.62 -13.29 -20.14
CA LEU A 16 22.51 -14.10 -18.93
C LEU A 16 22.06 -13.27 -17.73
N LEU A 17 22.66 -12.09 -17.54
CA LEU A 17 22.24 -11.15 -16.49
C LEU A 17 20.81 -10.70 -16.68
N PHE A 18 20.40 -10.33 -17.89
CA PHE A 18 19.02 -9.96 -18.22
C PHE A 18 18.05 -11.09 -17.89
N ILE A 19 18.38 -12.35 -18.26
CA ILE A 19 17.58 -13.53 -17.93
C ILE A 19 17.48 -13.73 -16.41
N CYS A 20 18.59 -13.57 -15.69
CA CYS A 20 18.57 -13.66 -14.21
C CYS A 20 17.68 -12.59 -13.60
N TYR A 21 17.78 -11.33 -14.06
CA TYR A 21 16.94 -10.24 -13.58
C TYR A 21 15.45 -10.44 -13.91
N LEU A 22 15.16 -11.02 -15.08
CA LEU A 22 13.79 -11.31 -15.51
C LEU A 22 13.13 -12.42 -14.69
N PHE A 23 13.86 -13.44 -14.29
CA PHE A 23 13.28 -14.59 -13.60
C PHE A 23 13.43 -14.53 -12.07
N TRP A 24 14.45 -13.86 -11.54
CA TRP A 24 14.78 -13.85 -10.11
C TRP A 24 15.16 -12.45 -9.57
N GLY A 25 14.94 -11.40 -10.33
CA GLY A 25 15.30 -10.04 -9.95
C GLY A 25 14.18 -9.03 -10.13
N PRO A 26 14.49 -7.73 -10.13
CA PRO A 26 13.54 -6.63 -10.25
C PRO A 26 12.68 -6.64 -11.53
N LEU A 27 13.11 -7.31 -12.58
CA LEU A 27 12.35 -7.45 -13.82
C LEU A 27 11.31 -8.60 -13.78
N PHE A 28 11.22 -9.33 -12.67
CA PHE A 28 10.28 -10.44 -12.51
C PHE A 28 8.82 -10.12 -12.84
N PRO A 29 8.26 -8.94 -12.54
CA PRO A 29 6.90 -8.59 -12.96
C PRO A 29 6.65 -8.68 -14.46
N TRP A 30 7.65 -8.35 -15.28
CA TRP A 30 7.55 -8.41 -16.74
C TRP A 30 7.79 -9.81 -17.31
N SER A 31 8.31 -10.73 -16.51
CA SER A 31 8.56 -12.09 -16.99
C SER A 31 7.26 -12.73 -17.52
N PRO A 32 7.25 -13.25 -18.75
CA PRO A 32 6.10 -13.96 -19.30
C PRO A 32 5.86 -15.30 -18.59
N VAL A 33 6.92 -15.89 -18.04
CA VAL A 33 6.88 -17.15 -17.30
C VAL A 33 7.40 -16.94 -15.90
N LYS A 34 6.67 -17.45 -14.91
CA LYS A 34 7.05 -17.40 -13.49
C LYS A 34 7.21 -18.83 -12.97
N PRO A 35 8.44 -19.38 -13.03
CA PRO A 35 8.68 -20.76 -12.64
C PRO A 35 8.24 -21.04 -11.19
N GLY A 36 7.47 -22.11 -11.00
CA GLY A 36 6.96 -22.49 -9.68
C GLY A 36 5.77 -21.68 -9.16
N TYR A 37 5.22 -20.79 -9.99
CA TYR A 37 4.00 -20.06 -9.65
C TYR A 37 2.79 -20.60 -10.41
N LYS A 38 1.68 -20.78 -9.71
CA LYS A 38 0.36 -20.97 -10.33
C LYS A 38 -0.17 -19.59 -10.74
N LYS A 39 -0.74 -19.54 -11.94
CA LYS A 39 -1.42 -18.35 -12.45
C LYS A 39 -2.93 -18.52 -12.30
N ILE A 40 -3.59 -17.55 -11.68
CA ILE A 40 -5.04 -17.50 -11.51
C ILE A 40 -5.49 -16.14 -12.07
N GLY A 41 -6.54 -16.14 -12.90
CA GLY A 41 -7.12 -14.90 -13.46
C GLY A 41 -8.37 -14.49 -12.69
N SER A 42 -8.56 -13.18 -12.54
CA SER A 42 -9.81 -12.56 -12.15
C SER A 42 -10.21 -11.50 -13.19
N SER A 43 -11.36 -10.86 -13.01
CA SER A 43 -11.83 -9.81 -13.94
C SER A 43 -10.87 -8.61 -13.97
N GLY A 44 -10.39 -8.16 -12.81
CA GLY A 44 -9.53 -6.99 -12.62
C GLY A 44 -8.03 -7.29 -12.48
N ALA A 45 -7.64 -8.55 -12.16
CA ALA A 45 -6.26 -8.86 -11.84
C ALA A 45 -5.78 -10.20 -12.42
N THR A 46 -4.45 -10.37 -12.46
CA THR A 46 -3.80 -11.66 -12.68
C THR A 46 -2.93 -11.98 -11.47
N VAL A 47 -3.24 -13.05 -10.78
CA VAL A 47 -2.51 -13.50 -9.59
C VAL A 47 -1.49 -14.57 -9.95
N PHE A 48 -0.28 -14.40 -9.44
CA PHE A 48 0.77 -15.40 -9.47
C PHE A 48 1.09 -15.79 -8.02
N ILE A 49 0.79 -17.03 -7.67
CA ILE A 49 0.98 -17.55 -6.32
C ILE A 49 1.97 -18.72 -6.32
N LYS A 50 2.93 -18.64 -5.41
CA LYS A 50 3.83 -19.73 -5.09
C LYS A 50 3.36 -20.38 -3.78
N ASP A 51 3.41 -21.72 -3.68
CA ASP A 51 2.97 -22.50 -2.50
C ASP A 51 1.45 -22.32 -2.20
N TYR A 52 0.61 -22.98 -2.92
CA TYR A 52 -0.84 -22.88 -3.16
C TYR A 52 -1.82 -22.92 -1.96
N LYS A 53 -1.41 -22.70 -0.72
CA LYS A 53 -2.31 -22.86 0.44
C LYS A 53 -3.32 -21.72 0.68
N ASP A 54 -3.18 -20.60 -0.02
CA ASP A 54 -3.97 -19.38 0.22
C ASP A 54 -4.89 -19.05 -0.97
N GLU A 55 -5.38 -20.08 -1.67
CA GLU A 55 -6.19 -19.90 -2.89
C GLU A 55 -7.57 -19.28 -2.61
N ASP A 56 -8.14 -19.54 -1.45
CA ASP A 56 -9.49 -19.08 -1.10
C ASP A 56 -9.64 -17.55 -1.19
N VAL A 57 -8.62 -16.81 -0.75
CA VAL A 57 -8.58 -15.35 -0.87
C VAL A 57 -8.63 -14.89 -2.32
N ILE A 58 -8.04 -15.69 -3.24
CA ILE A 58 -7.96 -15.33 -4.64
C ILE A 58 -9.30 -15.55 -5.35
N TYR A 59 -10.08 -16.53 -4.92
CA TYR A 59 -11.43 -16.75 -5.46
C TYR A 59 -12.39 -15.63 -5.09
N ARG A 60 -12.14 -14.92 -3.98
CA ARG A 60 -12.91 -13.75 -3.56
C ARG A 60 -12.36 -12.43 -4.09
N LEU A 61 -11.28 -12.45 -4.89
CA LEU A 61 -10.61 -11.23 -5.32
C LEU A 61 -11.54 -10.26 -6.07
N ASP A 62 -12.41 -10.76 -6.94
CA ASP A 62 -13.35 -9.90 -7.67
C ASP A 62 -14.36 -9.22 -6.74
N GLU A 63 -14.80 -9.91 -5.68
CA GLU A 63 -15.64 -9.34 -4.61
C GLU A 63 -14.87 -8.25 -3.84
N LEU A 64 -13.64 -8.54 -3.44
CA LEU A 64 -12.78 -7.58 -2.75
C LEU A 64 -12.53 -6.30 -3.58
N LEU A 65 -12.37 -6.44 -4.90
CA LEU A 65 -12.21 -5.28 -5.78
C LEU A 65 -13.46 -4.40 -5.81
N LEU A 66 -14.65 -5.00 -5.80
CA LEU A 66 -15.91 -4.25 -5.74
C LEU A 66 -16.10 -3.56 -4.39
N GLU A 67 -15.75 -4.21 -3.28
CA GLU A 67 -15.77 -3.61 -1.95
C GLU A 67 -14.84 -2.38 -1.88
N GLU A 68 -13.61 -2.50 -2.41
CA GLU A 68 -12.63 -1.41 -2.47
C GLU A 68 -13.13 -0.22 -3.30
N GLU A 69 -13.67 -0.49 -4.49
CA GLU A 69 -14.24 0.54 -5.36
C GLU A 69 -15.40 1.27 -4.69
N ALA A 70 -16.27 0.53 -4.00
CA ALA A 70 -17.41 1.11 -3.30
C ALA A 70 -16.98 1.97 -2.10
N PHE A 71 -16.06 1.46 -1.30
CA PHE A 71 -15.55 2.17 -0.12
C PHE A 71 -14.83 3.47 -0.48
N HIS A 72 -13.98 3.46 -1.51
CA HIS A 72 -13.21 4.63 -1.93
C HIS A 72 -13.99 5.58 -2.87
N ALA A 73 -15.15 5.18 -3.37
CA ALA A 73 -15.87 5.83 -4.48
C ALA A 73 -15.00 6.02 -5.74
N LEU A 74 -14.06 5.11 -5.98
CA LEU A 74 -13.12 5.12 -7.09
C LEU A 74 -13.29 3.88 -7.96
N LYS A 75 -12.66 3.87 -9.15
CA LYS A 75 -12.72 2.73 -10.08
C LYS A 75 -11.32 2.29 -10.52
N PHE A 76 -11.15 0.97 -10.72
CA PHE A 76 -9.95 0.47 -11.38
C PHE A 76 -9.99 0.75 -12.87
N HIS A 77 -9.01 1.47 -13.38
CA HIS A 77 -8.90 1.81 -14.80
C HIS A 77 -8.05 0.81 -15.58
N LYS A 78 -7.20 0.06 -14.90
CA LYS A 78 -6.24 -0.88 -15.51
C LYS A 78 -6.16 -2.16 -14.72
N LYS A 79 -6.10 -3.28 -15.44
CA LYS A 79 -5.76 -4.56 -14.83
C LYS A 79 -4.37 -4.52 -14.17
N PHE A 80 -4.22 -5.26 -13.12
CA PHE A 80 -2.97 -5.33 -12.37
C PHE A 80 -2.53 -6.77 -12.11
N ARG A 81 -1.34 -6.92 -11.55
CA ARG A 81 -0.78 -8.20 -11.16
C ARG A 81 -0.62 -8.29 -9.66
N VAL A 82 -0.99 -9.42 -9.10
CA VAL A 82 -0.68 -9.76 -7.71
C VAL A 82 0.37 -10.87 -7.73
N ILE A 83 1.48 -10.67 -7.04
CA ILE A 83 2.57 -11.64 -6.94
C ILE A 83 2.72 -12.02 -5.47
N ILE A 84 2.26 -13.22 -5.14
CA ILE A 84 2.33 -13.78 -3.79
C ILE A 84 3.56 -14.67 -3.71
N LEU A 85 4.58 -14.17 -3.02
CA LEU A 85 5.87 -14.85 -2.90
C LEU A 85 5.78 -16.07 -1.99
N GLY A 86 6.57 -17.10 -2.30
CA GLY A 86 6.67 -18.29 -1.46
C GLY A 86 7.25 -17.99 -0.08
N ARG A 87 7.00 -18.87 0.90
CA ARG A 87 7.42 -18.69 2.31
C ARG A 87 8.91 -18.47 2.49
N GLU A 88 9.73 -19.10 1.66
CA GLU A 88 11.19 -18.96 1.72
C GLU A 88 11.74 -17.88 0.79
N SER A 89 10.87 -17.15 0.11
CA SER A 89 11.29 -16.11 -0.83
C SER A 89 11.82 -14.89 -0.09
N ASN A 90 12.86 -14.28 -0.63
CA ASN A 90 13.35 -12.99 -0.14
C ASN A 90 12.79 -11.87 -1.01
N MET A 91 11.88 -11.07 -0.45
CA MET A 91 11.25 -9.94 -1.13
C MET A 91 12.27 -8.93 -1.65
N LYS A 92 13.39 -8.71 -0.94
CA LYS A 92 14.47 -7.81 -1.35
C LYS A 92 15.15 -8.20 -2.67
N ARG A 93 15.01 -9.47 -3.10
CA ARG A 93 15.52 -9.90 -4.40
C ARG A 93 14.74 -9.26 -5.55
N TYR A 94 13.43 -9.07 -5.36
CA TYR A 94 12.52 -8.49 -6.34
C TYR A 94 12.41 -6.97 -6.20
N LEU A 95 12.42 -6.50 -4.98
CA LEU A 95 12.24 -5.11 -4.59
C LEU A 95 13.28 -4.76 -3.49
N PRO A 96 14.53 -4.41 -3.89
CA PRO A 96 15.65 -4.24 -2.93
C PRO A 96 15.43 -3.15 -1.89
N TRP A 97 14.59 -2.16 -2.21
CA TRP A 97 14.31 -1.00 -1.36
C TRP A 97 13.17 -1.21 -0.35
N ILE A 98 12.46 -2.36 -0.40
CA ILE A 98 11.27 -2.59 0.41
C ILE A 98 11.57 -3.32 1.70
N LYS A 99 10.88 -2.90 2.78
CA LYS A 99 10.98 -3.48 4.12
C LYS A 99 9.65 -4.07 4.63
N GLY A 100 8.53 -3.87 3.91
CA GLY A 100 7.18 -4.25 4.33
C GLY A 100 6.80 -5.71 4.08
N SER A 101 5.59 -6.07 4.49
CA SER A 101 4.96 -7.37 4.25
C SER A 101 4.25 -7.43 2.88
N GLY A 102 3.72 -6.30 2.44
CA GLY A 102 3.14 -6.06 1.12
C GLY A 102 3.78 -4.83 0.47
N TYR A 103 3.50 -4.62 -0.78
CA TYR A 103 3.87 -3.41 -1.51
C TYR A 103 3.14 -3.31 -2.83
N SER A 104 2.46 -2.19 -3.04
CA SER A 104 1.88 -1.83 -4.33
C SER A 104 2.84 -0.90 -5.09
N VAL A 105 3.01 -1.12 -6.37
CA VAL A 105 3.92 -0.32 -7.19
C VAL A 105 3.44 -0.22 -8.63
N LYS A 106 3.60 0.98 -9.21
CA LYS A 106 3.46 1.22 -10.64
C LYS A 106 4.83 1.13 -11.31
N LEU A 107 5.04 0.10 -12.10
CA LEU A 107 6.28 -0.15 -12.83
C LEU A 107 6.05 0.13 -14.33
N GLY A 108 6.21 1.37 -14.75
CA GLY A 108 5.87 1.81 -16.10
C GLY A 108 4.37 1.65 -16.37
N SER A 109 3.99 0.79 -17.33
CA SER A 109 2.59 0.47 -17.64
C SER A 109 1.99 -0.62 -16.75
N LEU A 110 2.79 -1.30 -15.92
CA LEU A 110 2.35 -2.36 -15.03
C LEU A 110 2.03 -1.83 -13.64
N ASN A 111 0.85 -2.20 -13.15
CA ASN A 111 0.46 -2.07 -11.77
C ASN A 111 0.67 -3.44 -11.10
N VAL A 112 1.42 -3.48 -10.01
CA VAL A 112 1.80 -4.73 -9.36
C VAL A 112 1.65 -4.61 -7.86
N ILE A 113 1.02 -5.61 -7.25
CA ILE A 113 1.03 -5.83 -5.81
C ILE A 113 1.96 -7.01 -5.52
N TYR A 114 2.88 -6.82 -4.60
CA TYR A 114 3.69 -7.88 -4.03
C TYR A 114 3.24 -8.20 -2.62
N LEU A 115 3.04 -9.47 -2.32
CA LEU A 115 2.85 -9.96 -0.96
C LEU A 115 4.01 -10.86 -0.59
N GLY A 116 4.75 -10.46 0.43
CA GLY A 116 5.93 -11.18 0.91
C GLY A 116 5.57 -12.33 1.86
N PRO A 117 6.58 -13.13 2.25
CA PRO A 117 6.39 -14.23 3.18
C PRO A 117 5.77 -13.82 4.52
N THR A 118 6.09 -12.63 5.00
CA THR A 118 5.57 -12.11 6.27
C THR A 118 4.07 -11.84 6.23
N ALA A 119 3.48 -11.47 5.09
CA ALA A 119 2.04 -11.37 4.94
C ALA A 119 1.35 -12.72 5.13
N ARG A 120 1.96 -13.80 4.65
CA ARG A 120 1.43 -15.17 4.73
C ARG A 120 1.56 -15.81 6.10
N THR A 121 2.55 -15.39 6.89
CA THR A 121 2.81 -15.94 8.25
C THR A 121 2.27 -15.04 9.34
N SER A 122 1.70 -13.90 8.98
CA SER A 122 1.06 -12.98 9.91
C SER A 122 -0.21 -13.59 10.52
N PRO A 123 -0.49 -13.32 11.79
CA PRO A 123 -1.76 -13.70 12.43
C PRO A 123 -2.99 -13.03 11.78
N TYR A 124 -2.78 -11.92 11.06
CA TYR A 124 -3.86 -11.22 10.34
C TYR A 124 -4.29 -11.90 9.04
N GLY A 125 -3.47 -12.81 8.51
CA GLY A 125 -3.73 -13.47 7.23
C GLY A 125 -3.36 -12.61 6.01
N ILE A 126 -3.29 -13.28 4.86
CA ILE A 126 -2.87 -12.65 3.60
C ILE A 126 -3.92 -11.68 3.03
N GLU A 127 -5.21 -11.93 3.29
CA GLU A 127 -6.32 -11.11 2.81
C GLU A 127 -6.22 -9.67 3.29
N VAL A 128 -5.89 -9.50 4.57
CA VAL A 128 -5.72 -8.18 5.20
C VAL A 128 -4.65 -7.36 4.49
N PHE A 129 -3.49 -7.96 4.22
CA PHE A 129 -2.43 -7.26 3.47
C PHE A 129 -2.81 -7.04 2.01
N LEU A 130 -3.56 -7.96 1.41
CA LEU A 130 -4.02 -7.80 0.03
C LEU A 130 -4.98 -6.63 -0.09
N LYS A 131 -5.98 -6.50 0.79
CA LYS A 131 -6.89 -5.35 0.86
C LYS A 131 -6.12 -4.04 1.02
N HIS A 132 -5.20 -3.98 1.98
CA HIS A 132 -4.37 -2.80 2.21
C HIS A 132 -3.62 -2.34 0.94
N GLU A 133 -2.99 -3.28 0.24
CA GLU A 133 -2.24 -2.97 -0.98
C GLU A 133 -3.14 -2.66 -2.18
N ILE A 134 -4.35 -3.24 -2.24
CA ILE A 134 -5.35 -2.92 -3.26
C ILE A 134 -5.84 -1.48 -3.07
N SER A 135 -6.07 -1.03 -1.83
CA SER A 135 -6.42 0.34 -1.50
C SER A 135 -5.39 1.35 -2.04
N HIS A 136 -4.11 1.13 -1.76
CA HIS A 136 -3.03 1.96 -2.32
C HIS A 136 -3.02 1.95 -3.85
N LEU A 137 -3.20 0.78 -4.47
CA LEU A 137 -3.19 0.67 -5.92
C LEU A 137 -4.37 1.40 -6.57
N LEU A 138 -5.55 1.33 -5.94
CA LEU A 138 -6.74 2.04 -6.40
C LEU A 138 -6.53 3.55 -6.37
N ILE A 139 -6.00 4.09 -5.28
CA ILE A 139 -5.63 5.50 -5.14
C ILE A 139 -4.59 5.87 -6.22
N HIS A 140 -3.53 5.09 -6.40
CA HIS A 140 -2.50 5.34 -7.42
C HIS A 140 -3.05 5.34 -8.86
N GLN A 141 -4.03 4.49 -9.17
CA GLN A 141 -4.62 4.46 -10.51
C GLN A 141 -5.49 5.69 -10.80
N ASN A 142 -6.07 6.28 -9.77
CA ASN A 142 -6.94 7.45 -9.87
C ASN A 142 -6.20 8.79 -9.68
N THR A 143 -4.96 8.76 -9.22
CA THR A 143 -4.14 9.98 -9.12
C THR A 143 -3.66 10.42 -10.51
N PRO A 144 -3.93 11.70 -10.93
CA PRO A 144 -3.74 12.13 -12.32
C PRO A 144 -2.29 12.08 -12.79
N SER A 145 -1.33 12.35 -11.92
CA SER A 145 0.07 12.47 -12.31
C SER A 145 1.04 11.80 -11.34
N GLY A 146 2.23 11.48 -11.84
CA GLY A 146 3.32 10.98 -10.99
C GLY A 146 3.79 12.03 -9.96
N ARG A 147 3.66 13.34 -10.26
CA ARG A 147 3.95 14.42 -9.31
C ARG A 147 2.98 14.36 -8.14
N ASN A 148 1.67 14.29 -8.41
CA ASN A 148 0.65 14.22 -7.37
C ASN A 148 0.86 12.98 -6.47
N ASN A 149 1.17 11.83 -7.06
CA ASN A 149 1.54 10.64 -6.29
C ASN A 149 2.73 10.88 -5.36
N MET A 150 3.76 11.58 -5.81
CA MET A 150 4.93 11.89 -4.98
C MET A 150 4.60 12.87 -3.84
N GLU A 151 3.75 13.87 -4.09
CA GLU A 151 3.29 14.79 -3.04
C GLU A 151 2.42 14.07 -2.01
N MET A 152 1.49 13.21 -2.44
CA MET A 152 0.68 12.39 -1.54
C MET A 152 1.53 11.49 -0.63
N LEU A 153 2.61 10.91 -1.16
CA LEU A 153 3.53 10.09 -0.36
C LEU A 153 4.23 10.86 0.76
N LYS A 154 4.44 12.17 0.61
CA LYS A 154 5.02 13.01 1.68
C LYS A 154 4.08 13.13 2.88
N GLN A 155 2.78 13.17 2.65
CA GLN A 155 1.79 13.26 3.71
C GLN A 155 1.46 11.89 4.33
N GLY A 156 1.43 10.84 3.54
CA GLY A 156 1.29 9.42 3.92
C GLY A 156 0.09 9.05 4.80
N TRP A 157 -0.33 9.93 5.71
CA TRP A 157 -1.34 9.62 6.72
C TRP A 157 -2.71 9.24 6.13
N LEU A 158 -3.13 9.91 5.05
CA LEU A 158 -4.43 9.64 4.43
C LEU A 158 -4.44 8.28 3.75
N ALA A 159 -3.47 8.02 2.88
CA ALA A 159 -3.42 6.77 2.13
C ALA A 159 -3.20 5.56 3.06
N GLU A 160 -2.27 5.66 4.03
CA GLU A 160 -2.03 4.61 5.02
C GLU A 160 -3.21 4.46 5.99
N GLY A 161 -3.82 5.58 6.38
CA GLY A 161 -4.99 5.58 7.26
C GLY A 161 -6.19 4.91 6.63
N ILE A 162 -6.53 5.26 5.38
CA ILE A 162 -7.62 4.65 4.63
C ILE A 162 -7.34 3.15 4.41
N ALA A 163 -6.14 2.78 3.94
CA ALA A 163 -5.78 1.40 3.69
C ALA A 163 -5.82 0.56 4.97
N THR A 164 -5.40 1.12 6.12
CA THR A 164 -5.44 0.42 7.41
C THR A 164 -6.87 0.37 7.99
N PHE A 165 -7.66 1.42 7.84
CA PHE A 165 -9.05 1.46 8.32
C PHE A 165 -9.92 0.44 7.59
N PHE A 166 -9.84 0.39 6.27
CA PHE A 166 -10.65 -0.52 5.45
C PHE A 166 -10.10 -1.95 5.42
N GLY A 167 -8.79 -2.12 5.16
CA GLY A 167 -8.16 -3.41 4.93
C GLY A 167 -7.42 -3.99 6.14
N GLY A 168 -7.01 -3.16 7.10
CA GLY A 168 -6.10 -3.55 8.18
C GLY A 168 -4.63 -3.46 7.73
N PRO A 169 -3.68 -4.07 8.47
CA PRO A 169 -3.90 -4.80 9.72
C PRO A 169 -4.18 -3.87 10.91
N HIS A 170 -5.11 -4.28 11.77
CA HIS A 170 -5.42 -3.57 13.01
C HIS A 170 -4.43 -4.03 14.08
N TYR A 171 -3.32 -3.32 14.22
CA TYR A 171 -2.18 -3.74 15.06
C TYR A 171 -2.47 -3.66 16.55
N TYR A 172 -3.27 -2.70 16.98
CA TYR A 172 -3.58 -2.46 18.39
C TYR A 172 -5.07 -2.16 18.54
N GLU A 173 -5.66 -2.66 19.62
CA GLU A 173 -6.95 -2.20 20.12
C GLU A 173 -6.80 -0.79 20.71
N ARG A 174 -7.92 -0.08 20.88
CA ARG A 174 -7.91 1.34 21.24
C ARG A 174 -7.16 1.63 22.54
N ASP A 175 -7.44 0.89 23.60
CA ASP A 175 -6.87 1.14 24.92
C ASP A 175 -5.36 0.85 24.94
N ASP A 176 -4.93 -0.28 24.38
CA ASP A 176 -3.51 -0.64 24.25
C ASP A 176 -2.76 0.40 23.41
N PHE A 177 -3.39 0.88 22.34
CA PHE A 177 -2.82 1.91 21.48
C PHE A 177 -2.62 3.23 22.24
N ILE A 178 -3.64 3.70 22.98
CA ILE A 178 -3.59 4.96 23.74
C ILE A 178 -2.47 4.92 24.77
N GLU A 179 -2.35 3.83 25.51
CA GLU A 179 -1.29 3.64 26.50
C GLU A 179 0.09 3.69 25.86
N LEU A 180 0.30 2.89 24.81
CA LEU A 180 1.57 2.83 24.08
C LEU A 180 1.94 4.18 23.44
N TRP A 181 0.96 4.88 22.84
CA TRP A 181 1.14 6.17 22.21
C TRP A 181 1.63 7.23 23.21
N LYS A 182 0.93 7.32 24.35
CA LYS A 182 1.30 8.23 25.45
C LYS A 182 2.66 7.88 26.07
N SER A 183 2.98 6.59 26.19
CA SER A 183 4.29 6.15 26.71
C SER A 183 5.47 6.58 25.83
N LYS A 184 5.22 6.86 24.54
CA LYS A 184 6.22 7.38 23.59
C LYS A 184 6.27 8.92 23.58
N GLY A 185 5.49 9.61 24.41
CA GLY A 185 5.41 11.06 24.43
C GLY A 185 4.78 11.65 23.17
N MET A 186 3.99 10.86 22.43
CA MET A 186 3.30 11.31 21.22
C MET A 186 1.95 11.94 21.57
N ALA A 187 1.59 13.03 20.92
CA ALA A 187 0.32 13.73 21.10
C ALA A 187 -0.69 13.32 20.02
N PHE A 188 -1.99 13.49 20.30
CA PHE A 188 -3.05 13.19 19.32
C PHE A 188 -3.47 14.39 18.47
N ASP A 189 -2.95 15.58 18.75
CA ASP A 189 -3.27 16.84 18.10
C ASP A 189 -2.37 17.20 16.93
N SER A 190 -1.54 16.27 16.48
CA SER A 190 -0.58 16.47 15.40
C SER A 190 -0.57 15.29 14.43
N LEU A 191 -0.58 15.58 13.13
CA LEU A 191 -0.30 14.55 12.13
C LEU A 191 1.20 14.27 12.06
N TYR A 192 1.55 13.01 12.13
CA TYR A 192 2.92 12.55 12.01
C TYR A 192 3.17 12.10 10.58
N GLU A 193 4.28 12.54 9.99
CA GLU A 193 4.67 12.07 8.67
C GLU A 193 4.96 10.57 8.69
N ALA A 194 4.46 9.86 7.68
CA ALA A 194 4.89 8.50 7.43
C ALA A 194 6.34 8.54 6.93
N ASN A 195 7.27 8.14 7.78
CA ASN A 195 8.68 8.11 7.41
C ASN A 195 9.05 6.73 6.86
N PRO A 196 9.23 6.57 5.52
CA PRO A 196 9.57 5.28 4.91
C PRO A 196 10.96 4.78 5.32
N HIS A 197 11.79 5.63 5.90
CA HIS A 197 13.12 5.27 6.41
C HIS A 197 13.12 4.89 7.89
N GLU A 198 11.97 4.99 8.57
CA GLU A 198 11.85 4.58 9.96
C GLU A 198 12.20 3.10 10.12
N MET A 199 13.11 2.81 11.06
CA MET A 199 13.62 1.46 11.26
C MET A 199 12.83 0.70 12.32
N ASP A 200 12.20 1.41 13.27
CA ASP A 200 11.41 0.79 14.34
C ASP A 200 10.03 0.42 13.84
N ARG A 201 9.83 -0.88 13.66
CA ARG A 201 8.54 -1.44 13.22
C ARG A 201 7.38 -1.16 14.19
N ASN A 202 7.67 -1.02 15.47
CA ASN A 202 6.62 -0.74 16.45
C ASN A 202 6.14 0.70 16.31
N ILE A 203 7.04 1.65 16.05
CA ILE A 203 6.66 3.03 15.74
C ILE A 203 5.85 3.12 14.45
N ILE A 204 6.23 2.39 13.42
CA ILE A 204 5.45 2.32 12.17
C ILE A 204 4.03 1.79 12.44
N ARG A 205 3.90 0.69 13.21
CA ARG A 205 2.59 0.12 13.57
C ARG A 205 1.74 1.08 14.39
N LEU A 206 2.36 1.81 15.33
CA LEU A 206 1.68 2.84 16.11
C LEU A 206 1.17 3.98 15.21
N LYS A 207 1.98 4.47 14.27
CA LYS A 207 1.56 5.52 13.32
C LYS A 207 0.41 5.03 12.44
N TYR A 208 0.46 3.82 11.91
CA TYR A 208 -0.62 3.26 11.09
C TYR A 208 -1.92 3.10 11.91
N THR A 209 -1.81 2.68 13.17
CA THR A 209 -2.95 2.63 14.08
C THR A 209 -3.50 4.03 14.39
N TYR A 210 -2.62 5.02 14.57
CA TYR A 210 -3.02 6.43 14.73
C TYR A 210 -3.81 6.92 13.51
N TYR A 211 -3.30 6.70 12.30
CA TYR A 211 -3.97 7.11 11.07
C TYR A 211 -5.32 6.41 10.89
N ARG A 212 -5.40 5.12 11.20
CA ARG A 212 -6.65 4.37 11.20
C ARG A 212 -7.69 5.01 12.11
N PHE A 213 -7.36 5.28 13.37
CA PHE A 213 -8.29 5.90 14.32
C PHE A 213 -8.68 7.31 13.93
N PHE A 214 -7.78 8.05 13.28
CA PHE A 214 -8.12 9.37 12.75
C PHE A 214 -9.10 9.27 11.57
N ILE A 215 -8.91 8.34 10.65
CA ILE A 215 -9.89 8.07 9.57
C ILE A 215 -11.22 7.60 10.14
N GLU A 216 -11.24 6.67 11.10
CA GLU A 216 -12.42 6.22 11.80
C GLU A 216 -13.19 7.40 12.43
N PHE A 217 -12.49 8.28 13.14
CA PHE A 217 -13.06 9.50 13.71
C PHE A 217 -13.66 10.44 12.65
N LEU A 218 -13.00 10.62 11.52
CA LEU A 218 -13.53 11.43 10.40
C LEU A 218 -14.82 10.82 9.84
N VAL A 219 -14.85 9.51 9.62
CA VAL A 219 -16.02 8.79 9.09
C VAL A 219 -17.17 8.83 10.09
N ASP A 220 -16.91 8.60 11.38
CA ASP A 220 -17.94 8.57 12.42
C ASP A 220 -18.53 9.97 12.69
N THR A 221 -17.72 11.01 12.55
CA THR A 221 -18.13 12.39 12.88
C THR A 221 -18.75 13.12 11.69
N TYR A 222 -18.19 12.94 10.50
CA TYR A 222 -18.57 13.73 9.32
C TYR A 222 -19.20 12.88 8.21
N GLY A 223 -18.93 11.59 8.16
CA GLY A 223 -19.45 10.67 7.17
C GLY A 223 -18.40 10.15 6.20
N ILE A 224 -18.75 9.04 5.55
CA ILE A 224 -17.88 8.41 4.54
C ILE A 224 -17.84 9.24 3.25
N THR A 225 -18.91 9.96 2.92
CA THR A 225 -19.01 10.76 1.70
C THR A 225 -17.98 11.90 1.72
N GLU A 226 -17.84 12.58 2.85
CA GLU A 226 -16.88 13.66 3.05
C GLU A 226 -15.44 13.15 2.94
N LEU A 227 -15.17 11.96 3.46
CA LEU A 227 -13.85 11.33 3.29
C LEU A 227 -13.56 11.00 1.82
N GLN A 228 -14.56 10.50 1.07
CA GLN A 228 -14.44 10.18 -0.35
C GLN A 228 -14.23 11.44 -1.20
N GLU A 229 -14.95 12.52 -0.91
CA GLU A 229 -14.77 13.81 -1.58
C GLU A 229 -13.38 14.37 -1.28
N TYR A 230 -12.97 14.36 -0.01
CA TYR A 230 -11.63 14.79 0.38
C TYR A 230 -10.52 13.98 -0.32
N LEU A 231 -10.65 12.65 -0.37
CA LEU A 231 -9.69 11.81 -1.07
C LEU A 231 -9.57 12.17 -2.54
N LYS A 232 -10.70 12.39 -3.21
CA LYS A 232 -10.75 12.73 -4.63
C LYS A 232 -10.07 14.07 -4.92
N ASP A 233 -10.43 15.11 -4.20
CA ASP A 233 -9.89 16.45 -4.42
C ASP A 233 -8.41 16.53 -4.00
N TYR A 234 -8.02 15.81 -2.95
CA TYR A 234 -6.63 15.66 -2.54
C TYR A 234 -5.76 14.95 -3.61
N MET A 235 -6.29 13.96 -4.33
CA MET A 235 -5.56 13.35 -5.45
C MET A 235 -5.32 14.32 -6.60
N GLU A 236 -6.24 15.25 -6.85
CA GLU A 236 -6.12 16.28 -7.90
C GLU A 236 -5.10 17.38 -7.52
N ASP A 237 -5.12 17.86 -6.27
CA ASP A 237 -4.23 18.90 -5.78
C ASP A 237 -3.68 18.62 -4.36
N PRO A 238 -2.70 17.71 -4.23
CA PRO A 238 -2.14 17.35 -2.92
C PRO A 238 -1.42 18.49 -2.19
N GLU A 239 -0.98 19.51 -2.90
CA GLU A 239 -0.28 20.66 -2.30
C GLU A 239 -1.26 21.54 -1.47
N SER A 240 -2.52 21.61 -1.91
CA SER A 240 -3.59 22.37 -1.24
C SER A 240 -4.36 21.58 -0.17
N TYR A 241 -3.83 20.47 0.31
CA TYR A 241 -4.56 19.51 1.17
C TYR A 241 -5.24 20.13 2.40
N LYS A 242 -4.65 21.15 3.03
CA LYS A 242 -5.26 21.81 4.20
C LYS A 242 -6.46 22.67 3.81
N LEU A 243 -6.39 23.33 2.66
CA LEU A 243 -7.49 24.15 2.15
C LEU A 243 -8.66 23.25 1.78
N ILE A 244 -8.41 22.20 0.99
CA ILE A 244 -9.40 21.19 0.60
C ILE A 244 -10.05 20.57 1.84
N PHE A 245 -9.25 20.27 2.87
CA PHE A 245 -9.73 19.74 4.14
C PHE A 245 -10.72 20.70 4.80
N SER A 246 -10.37 21.99 4.88
CA SER A 246 -11.23 23.00 5.48
C SER A 246 -12.52 23.24 4.69
N GLU A 247 -12.47 23.16 3.37
CA GLU A 247 -13.64 23.34 2.50
C GLU A 247 -14.64 22.18 2.66
N ILE A 248 -14.16 20.95 2.74
CA ILE A 248 -15.03 19.77 2.84
C ILE A 248 -15.60 19.58 4.25
N TYR A 249 -14.75 19.72 5.27
CA TYR A 249 -15.20 19.49 6.65
C TYR A 249 -15.77 20.74 7.34
N ASN A 250 -15.72 21.92 6.68
CA ASN A 250 -16.10 23.22 7.24
C ASN A 250 -15.36 23.61 8.53
N GLU A 251 -14.21 23.00 8.76
CA GLU A 251 -13.33 23.21 9.90
C GLU A 251 -11.87 23.02 9.47
N ASP A 252 -10.95 23.78 10.07
CA ASP A 252 -9.55 23.56 9.78
C ASP A 252 -9.01 22.29 10.42
N LEU A 253 -7.97 21.72 9.80
CA LEU A 253 -7.36 20.47 10.23
C LEU A 253 -6.91 20.51 11.70
N THR A 254 -6.44 21.67 12.20
CA THR A 254 -5.99 21.80 13.59
C THR A 254 -7.15 21.65 14.57
N GLN A 255 -8.30 22.25 14.26
CA GLN A 255 -9.51 22.14 15.08
C GLN A 255 -10.01 20.70 15.13
N ILE A 256 -10.01 20.02 13.98
CA ILE A 256 -10.41 18.60 13.90
C ILE A 256 -9.44 17.70 14.68
N LEU A 257 -8.14 17.96 14.60
CA LEU A 257 -7.14 17.22 15.40
C LEU A 257 -7.31 17.42 16.91
N LEU A 258 -7.70 18.62 17.36
CA LEU A 258 -8.02 18.87 18.77
C LEU A 258 -9.27 18.08 19.21
N LYS A 259 -10.32 18.02 18.39
CA LYS A 259 -11.50 17.18 18.64
C LYS A 259 -11.13 15.69 18.71
N PHE A 260 -10.36 15.22 17.76
CA PHE A 260 -9.84 13.85 17.75
C PHE A 260 -9.03 13.56 19.02
N SER A 261 -8.12 14.45 19.39
CA SER A 261 -7.34 14.34 20.63
C SER A 261 -8.24 14.23 21.87
N SER A 262 -9.29 15.03 21.94
CA SER A 262 -10.29 14.95 23.04
C SER A 262 -11.00 13.59 23.05
N CYS A 263 -11.40 13.09 21.89
CA CYS A 263 -12.02 11.78 21.73
C CYS A 263 -11.08 10.64 22.17
N MET A 264 -9.78 10.73 21.84
CA MET A 264 -8.78 9.70 22.22
C MET A 264 -8.37 9.77 23.70
N ASN A 265 -8.66 10.85 24.41
CA ASN A 265 -8.34 11.03 25.82
C ASN A 265 -9.55 10.79 26.75
N SER A 266 -10.75 10.63 26.19
CA SER A 266 -11.98 10.27 26.92
C SER A 266 -12.06 8.78 27.15
#